data_67c52704813475cb656894b1af2cafe5
#
_entry.id   67c52704813475cb656894b1af2cafe5
#
_cell.length_a   1.000
_cell.length_b   1.000
_cell.length_c   1.000
_cell.angle_alpha   90.00
_cell.angle_beta   90.00
_cell.angle_gamma   90.00
#
_symmetry.space_group_name_H-M   'P 1'
#
loop_
_entity.id
_entity.type
_entity.pdbx_description
1 polymer ?
#
loop_
_entity_poly.entity_id
_entity_poly.type
_entity_poly.pdbx_seq_one_letter_code
_entity_poly.pdbx_strand_id
1 'polypeptide(L)'
;MRTPALAFALMLATPLSGGAYTVITDEHVDLQIEYVGGSLRGKIRADNEGNVARDTGLLYDGPVGTTSIARPASSTWNFLGVSAGQPIYYWSANNVPGHIFLGFGSDGGTIPGGTFASYYESDARVDETAPWNKITLTAMRYTAAPGESGAANFSLWQVDTFGDVVKWMATADGITSTDATWLVESGHAHYNWGFTKRGHYELDFKFSGYLAGSNTYI
;
A
#
# COMPACT_ATOMS: atom_id res chain seq x y z
N MET A 1 12.56 20.41 7.42
CA MET A 1 11.87 19.53 8.41
C MET A 1 11.79 18.16 7.80
N ARG A 2 12.18 17.10 8.52
CA ARG A 2 12.04 15.73 8.02
C ARG A 2 10.59 15.30 8.24
N THR A 3 9.85 15.08 7.15
CA THR A 3 8.51 14.47 7.21
C THR A 3 8.67 13.07 7.81
N PRO A 4 7.94 12.68 8.85
CA PRO A 4 8.05 11.34 9.39
C PRO A 4 7.56 10.34 8.33
N ALA A 5 8.42 9.41 7.93
CA ALA A 5 8.01 8.24 7.19
C ALA A 5 7.14 7.38 8.11
N LEU A 6 6.00 6.89 7.61
CA LEU A 6 5.15 5.95 8.32
C LEU A 6 5.63 4.54 7.99
N ALA A 7 6.17 3.84 8.99
CA ALA A 7 6.56 2.45 8.84
C ALA A 7 5.37 1.54 9.23
N PHE A 8 5.02 0.61 8.36
CA PHE A 8 4.05 -0.44 8.61
C PHE A 8 4.77 -1.77 8.74
N ALA A 9 4.45 -2.51 9.80
CA ALA A 9 4.90 -3.89 9.95
C ALA A 9 3.82 -4.83 9.39
N LEU A 10 4.12 -5.48 8.27
CA LEU A 10 3.27 -6.45 7.63
C LEU A 10 3.76 -7.85 7.97
N MET A 11 3.00 -8.62 8.75
CA MET A 11 3.37 -9.98 9.14
C MET A 11 2.67 -11.03 8.28
N LEU A 12 3.44 -11.84 7.59
CA LEU A 12 3.01 -13.11 7.00
C LEU A 12 3.48 -14.25 7.88
N ALA A 13 2.57 -14.75 8.74
CA ALA A 13 2.67 -15.97 9.56
C ALA A 13 3.99 -16.21 10.32
N THR A 14 4.13 -15.76 11.50
CA THR A 14 4.61 -16.18 12.82
C THR A 14 4.91 -14.94 13.67
N PRO A 15 4.47 -14.82 14.92
CA PRO A 15 4.77 -13.66 15.75
C PRO A 15 6.28 -13.61 16.00
N LEU A 16 6.94 -12.55 15.56
CA LEU A 16 8.25 -12.19 16.07
C LEU A 16 8.06 -11.76 17.53
N SER A 17 8.69 -12.48 18.43
CA SER A 17 8.69 -12.19 19.87
C SER A 17 9.29 -10.81 20.13
N GLY A 18 8.49 -9.85 20.59
CA GLY A 18 9.05 -8.57 21.03
C GLY A 18 8.08 -7.41 21.29
N GLY A 19 6.83 -7.47 20.91
CA GLY A 19 5.85 -6.42 21.16
C GLY A 19 4.42 -6.95 21.12
N ALA A 20 3.52 -6.39 21.90
CA ALA A 20 2.09 -6.67 21.77
C ALA A 20 1.56 -5.86 20.59
N TYR A 21 1.52 -6.46 19.41
CA TYR A 21 0.84 -5.88 18.26
C TYR A 21 -0.64 -6.26 18.30
N THR A 22 -1.52 -5.34 17.90
CA THR A 22 -2.87 -5.72 17.50
C THR A 22 -2.75 -6.39 16.13
N VAL A 23 -3.18 -7.64 16.03
CA VAL A 23 -3.14 -8.41 14.78
C VAL A 23 -4.52 -8.34 14.15
N ILE A 24 -4.61 -7.84 12.93
CA ILE A 24 -5.83 -7.78 12.14
C ILE A 24 -5.72 -8.82 11.04
N THR A 25 -6.73 -9.67 10.88
CA THR A 25 -6.66 -10.86 10.00
C THR A 25 -7.71 -10.89 8.90
N ASP A 26 -8.88 -10.30 9.08
CA ASP A 26 -10.03 -10.49 8.20
C ASP A 26 -11.05 -9.34 8.25
N GLU A 27 -10.67 -8.13 7.97
CA GLU A 27 -11.59 -7.01 7.92
C GLU A 27 -11.18 -5.95 6.89
N HIS A 28 -12.04 -4.98 6.71
CA HIS A 28 -11.73 -3.77 5.95
C HIS A 28 -10.78 -2.90 6.77
N VAL A 29 -9.65 -2.57 6.16
CA VAL A 29 -8.59 -1.78 6.79
C VAL A 29 -8.16 -0.68 5.82
N ASP A 30 -8.10 0.55 6.32
CA ASP A 30 -7.51 1.67 5.59
C ASP A 30 -6.21 2.12 6.26
N LEU A 31 -5.19 2.29 5.44
CA LEU A 31 -4.08 3.17 5.75
C LEU A 31 -4.59 4.59 5.59
N GLN A 32 -5.22 5.11 6.65
CA GLN A 32 -5.92 6.37 6.62
C GLN A 32 -4.96 7.54 6.73
N ILE A 33 -5.15 8.53 5.85
CA ILE A 33 -4.32 9.72 5.78
C ILE A 33 -5.14 10.89 6.33
N GLU A 34 -4.50 11.71 7.14
CA GLU A 34 -5.09 12.90 7.75
C GLU A 34 -4.27 14.14 7.42
N TYR A 35 -4.95 15.24 7.18
CA TYR A 35 -4.33 16.56 7.11
C TYR A 35 -4.61 17.35 8.39
N VAL A 36 -3.58 17.52 9.21
CA VAL A 36 -3.71 18.15 10.52
C VAL A 36 -2.58 19.16 10.74
N GLY A 37 -2.95 20.40 11.06
CA GLY A 37 -1.98 21.44 11.40
C GLY A 37 -0.94 21.72 10.30
N GLY A 38 -1.33 21.67 9.03
CA GLY A 38 -0.44 21.92 7.91
C GLY A 38 0.43 20.73 7.50
N SER A 39 0.17 19.53 8.02
CA SER A 39 0.96 18.33 7.74
C SER A 39 0.09 17.12 7.46
N LEU A 40 0.58 16.24 6.61
CA LEU A 40 -0.02 14.93 6.36
C LEU A 40 0.47 13.92 7.39
N ARG A 41 -0.44 13.07 7.86
CA ARG A 41 -0.17 12.00 8.82
C ARG A 41 -0.90 10.74 8.38
N GLY A 42 -0.29 9.58 8.64
CA GLY A 42 -0.95 8.29 8.45
C GLY A 42 -1.35 7.65 9.76
N LYS A 43 -2.43 6.87 9.74
CA LYS A 43 -2.89 5.98 10.80
C LYS A 43 -3.48 4.74 10.18
N ILE A 44 -3.66 3.68 10.96
CA ILE A 44 -4.44 2.52 10.55
C ILE A 44 -5.85 2.68 11.11
N ARG A 45 -6.86 2.46 10.29
CA ARG A 45 -8.25 2.36 10.67
C ARG A 45 -8.79 1.01 10.24
N ALA A 46 -9.35 0.28 11.17
CA ALA A 46 -10.02 -0.99 10.93
C ALA A 46 -11.48 -0.87 11.33
N ASP A 47 -12.38 -1.56 10.64
CA ASP A 47 -13.82 -1.37 10.83
C ASP A 47 -14.28 -1.78 12.23
N ASN A 48 -13.70 -2.82 12.82
CA ASN A 48 -14.07 -3.31 14.15
C ASN A 48 -13.31 -2.61 15.28
N GLU A 49 -12.04 -2.30 15.09
CA GLU A 49 -11.16 -1.70 16.10
C GLU A 49 -11.13 -0.17 16.05
N GLY A 50 -11.64 0.44 14.98
CA GLY A 50 -11.55 1.87 14.76
C GLY A 50 -10.13 2.33 14.47
N ASN A 51 -9.67 3.40 15.14
CA ASN A 51 -8.28 3.85 15.00
C ASN A 51 -7.36 2.99 15.86
N VAL A 52 -6.48 2.24 15.22
CA VAL A 52 -5.50 1.38 15.90
C VAL A 52 -4.12 2.05 15.98
N ALA A 53 -3.29 1.54 16.88
CA ALA A 53 -1.94 2.06 17.05
C ALA A 53 -1.12 1.92 15.75
N ARG A 54 -0.14 2.81 15.56
CA ARG A 54 0.71 2.83 14.36
C ARG A 54 1.61 1.61 14.22
N ASP A 55 1.83 0.89 15.29
CA ASP A 55 2.58 -0.36 15.36
C ASP A 55 1.68 -1.60 15.22
N THR A 56 0.46 -1.43 14.76
CA THR A 56 -0.46 -2.53 14.47
C THR A 56 0.08 -3.36 13.32
N GLY A 57 0.16 -4.65 13.53
CA GLY A 57 0.48 -5.62 12.48
C GLY A 57 -0.76 -6.03 11.72
N LEU A 58 -0.64 -6.12 10.40
CA LEU A 58 -1.63 -6.76 9.54
C LEU A 58 -1.13 -8.18 9.25
N LEU A 59 -1.90 -9.18 9.66
CA LEU A 59 -1.54 -10.58 9.47
C LEU A 59 -2.31 -11.19 8.30
N TYR A 60 -1.56 -11.73 7.37
CA TYR A 60 -2.07 -12.59 6.35
C TYR A 60 -1.94 -14.05 6.82
N ASP A 61 -3.04 -14.64 7.27
CA ASP A 61 -3.10 -16.01 7.81
C ASP A 61 -3.93 -16.94 6.91
N GLY A 62 -3.75 -16.83 5.60
CA GLY A 62 -4.41 -17.76 4.69
C GLY A 62 -3.62 -19.07 4.51
N PRO A 63 -4.30 -20.22 4.35
CA PRO A 63 -3.63 -21.46 3.99
C PRO A 63 -2.85 -21.30 2.69
N VAL A 64 -1.62 -21.80 2.66
CA VAL A 64 -0.82 -21.87 1.43
C VAL A 64 -1.65 -22.55 0.34
N GLY A 65 -1.97 -21.84 -0.73
CA GLY A 65 -2.74 -22.36 -1.86
C GLY A 65 -4.14 -21.75 -2.04
N THR A 66 -4.75 -21.11 -1.03
CA THR A 66 -6.04 -20.38 -1.19
C THR A 66 -5.87 -18.90 -1.40
N THR A 67 -4.67 -18.37 -1.19
CA THR A 67 -4.35 -16.94 -1.12
C THR A 67 -3.13 -16.59 -1.95
N SER A 68 -2.63 -17.52 -2.73
CA SER A 68 -1.62 -17.28 -3.74
C SER A 68 -2.17 -17.54 -5.14
N ILE A 69 -1.77 -16.72 -6.08
CA ILE A 69 -1.97 -16.97 -7.51
C ILE A 69 -0.64 -17.33 -8.15
N ALA A 70 -0.67 -18.18 -9.16
CA ALA A 70 0.49 -18.36 -10.03
C ALA A 70 0.65 -17.10 -10.90
N ARG A 71 1.87 -16.53 -10.93
CA ARG A 71 2.16 -15.38 -11.82
C ARG A 71 1.78 -15.74 -13.27
N PRO A 72 0.93 -14.93 -13.94
CA PRO A 72 0.58 -15.16 -15.35
C PRO A 72 1.81 -15.08 -16.28
N ALA A 73 1.73 -15.75 -17.41
CA ALA A 73 2.85 -15.84 -18.36
C ALA A 73 3.13 -14.52 -19.11
N SER A 74 2.14 -13.62 -19.22
CA SER A 74 2.31 -12.34 -19.94
C SER A 74 3.41 -11.47 -19.31
N SER A 75 4.18 -10.80 -20.17
CA SER A 75 5.21 -9.83 -19.76
C SER A 75 4.65 -8.64 -18.96
N THR A 76 3.37 -8.33 -19.10
CA THR A 76 2.64 -7.33 -18.31
C THR A 76 2.83 -7.54 -16.81
N TRP A 77 3.04 -8.80 -16.37
CA TRP A 77 3.21 -9.17 -14.97
C TRP A 77 4.67 -9.23 -14.49
N ASN A 78 5.63 -8.76 -15.31
CA ASN A 78 7.06 -8.78 -14.94
C ASN A 78 7.37 -7.97 -13.68
N PHE A 79 6.58 -6.93 -13.42
CA PHE A 79 6.72 -6.08 -12.22
C PHE A 79 6.57 -6.84 -10.90
N LEU A 80 5.94 -8.02 -10.91
CA LEU A 80 5.83 -8.88 -9.72
C LEU A 80 7.18 -9.49 -9.29
N GLY A 81 8.20 -9.45 -10.15
CA GLY A 81 9.57 -9.86 -9.79
C GLY A 81 9.80 -11.35 -9.61
N VAL A 82 8.89 -12.20 -10.11
CA VAL A 82 9.05 -13.66 -10.13
C VAL A 82 8.79 -14.20 -11.53
N SER A 83 9.25 -15.41 -11.81
CA SER A 83 9.00 -16.08 -13.08
C SER A 83 7.53 -16.51 -13.22
N ALA A 84 7.05 -16.66 -14.46
CA ALA A 84 5.73 -17.21 -14.76
C ALA A 84 5.51 -18.55 -14.05
N GLY A 85 4.32 -18.73 -13.49
CA GLY A 85 3.95 -19.91 -12.71
C GLY A 85 4.41 -19.93 -11.26
N GLN A 86 5.28 -19.00 -10.83
CA GLN A 86 5.66 -18.89 -9.43
C GLN A 86 4.55 -18.25 -8.59
N PRO A 87 4.39 -18.63 -7.33
CA PRO A 87 3.34 -18.10 -6.47
C PRO A 87 3.58 -16.62 -6.12
N ILE A 88 2.48 -15.87 -6.08
CA ILE A 88 2.36 -14.54 -5.49
C ILE A 88 1.34 -14.65 -4.37
N TYR A 89 1.72 -14.26 -3.17
CA TYR A 89 0.80 -14.08 -2.04
C TYR A 89 0.22 -12.68 -2.13
N TYR A 90 -1.10 -12.52 -1.96
CA TYR A 90 -1.68 -11.19 -2.12
C TYR A 90 -2.97 -10.98 -1.33
N TRP A 91 -3.21 -9.74 -0.92
CA TRP A 91 -4.52 -9.23 -0.54
C TRP A 91 -5.19 -8.64 -1.76
N SER A 92 -6.45 -9.00 -1.95
CA SER A 92 -7.21 -8.58 -3.12
C SER A 92 -7.70 -7.13 -3.00
N ALA A 93 -7.75 -6.44 -4.14
CA ALA A 93 -8.49 -5.18 -4.28
C ALA A 93 -10.01 -5.34 -4.13
N ASN A 94 -10.51 -6.57 -4.07
CA ASN A 94 -11.91 -6.89 -3.82
C ASN A 94 -12.06 -7.44 -2.40
N ASN A 95 -13.18 -7.13 -1.74
CA ASN A 95 -13.50 -7.70 -0.45
C ASN A 95 -13.72 -9.22 -0.57
N VAL A 96 -12.81 -9.99 -0.02
CA VAL A 96 -12.85 -11.46 0.03
C VAL A 96 -13.03 -11.88 1.48
N PRO A 97 -14.12 -12.59 1.84
CA PRO A 97 -14.35 -13.05 3.21
C PRO A 97 -13.15 -13.83 3.77
N GLY A 98 -12.78 -13.55 5.02
CA GLY A 98 -11.62 -14.17 5.68
C GLY A 98 -10.27 -13.59 5.27
N HIS A 99 -10.24 -12.44 4.59
CA HIS A 99 -9.02 -11.74 4.18
C HIS A 99 -9.07 -10.26 4.58
N ILE A 100 -7.92 -9.69 4.79
CA ILE A 100 -7.79 -8.24 4.93
C ILE A 100 -8.15 -7.58 3.59
N PHE A 101 -9.08 -6.63 3.63
CA PHE A 101 -9.42 -5.76 2.51
C PHE A 101 -8.74 -4.41 2.71
N LEU A 102 -7.49 -4.30 2.24
CA LEU A 102 -6.59 -3.17 2.55
C LEU A 102 -6.66 -2.08 1.49
N GLY A 103 -6.85 -0.85 1.94
CA GLY A 103 -6.86 0.34 1.10
C GLY A 103 -6.00 1.49 1.63
N PHE A 104 -5.92 2.55 0.84
CA PHE A 104 -5.55 3.88 1.29
C PHE A 104 -6.80 4.74 1.33
N GLY A 105 -7.00 5.50 2.41
CA GLY A 105 -8.20 6.28 2.58
C GLY A 105 -7.98 7.61 3.30
N SER A 106 -8.96 8.49 3.12
CA SER A 106 -9.11 9.75 3.86
C SER A 106 -10.58 9.98 4.22
N ASP A 107 -11.29 8.89 4.49
CA ASP A 107 -12.71 8.91 4.83
C ASP A 107 -13.02 9.70 6.10
N GLY A 108 -14.26 10.14 6.22
CA GLY A 108 -14.74 10.89 7.39
C GLY A 108 -14.19 12.32 7.47
N GLY A 109 -13.69 12.87 6.36
CA GLY A 109 -13.20 14.25 6.31
C GLY A 109 -11.82 14.45 6.92
N THR A 110 -11.01 13.38 7.05
CA THR A 110 -9.64 13.46 7.56
C THR A 110 -8.72 14.27 6.64
N ILE A 111 -9.03 14.33 5.34
CA ILE A 111 -8.56 15.32 4.39
C ILE A 111 -9.81 16.02 3.84
N PRO A 112 -10.11 17.25 4.24
CA PRO A 112 -11.25 17.98 3.71
C PRO A 112 -11.15 18.16 2.19
N GLY A 113 -12.26 18.03 1.48
CA GLY A 113 -12.31 18.28 0.03
C GLY A 113 -11.80 19.67 -0.32
N GLY A 114 -10.99 19.77 -1.36
CA GLY A 114 -10.35 21.03 -1.78
C GLY A 114 -9.10 21.41 -0.97
N THR A 115 -8.59 20.51 -0.11
CA THR A 115 -7.30 20.70 0.58
C THR A 115 -6.15 20.74 -0.42
N PHE A 116 -6.19 19.88 -1.42
CA PHE A 116 -5.17 19.82 -2.47
C PHE A 116 -5.65 20.47 -3.78
N ALA A 117 -4.69 20.98 -4.54
CA ALA A 117 -4.97 21.47 -5.87
C ALA A 117 -5.46 20.31 -6.76
N SER A 118 -6.45 20.61 -7.60
CA SER A 118 -6.98 19.63 -8.55
C SER A 118 -5.90 19.17 -9.52
N TYR A 119 -5.96 17.90 -9.86
CA TYR A 119 -5.12 17.31 -10.87
C TYR A 119 -5.65 17.64 -12.26
N TYR A 120 -4.76 18.10 -13.14
CA TYR A 120 -5.00 18.26 -14.57
C TYR A 120 -3.85 17.64 -15.35
N GLU A 121 -4.14 16.79 -16.31
CA GLU A 121 -3.12 16.13 -17.16
C GLU A 121 -2.19 17.10 -17.88
N SER A 122 -2.68 18.31 -18.17
CA SER A 122 -1.90 19.35 -18.83
C SER A 122 -0.97 20.15 -17.90
N ASP A 123 -0.99 19.88 -16.59
CA ASP A 123 -0.13 20.60 -15.65
C ASP A 123 1.30 20.04 -15.71
N ALA A 124 2.28 20.91 -15.96
CA ALA A 124 3.70 20.53 -16.05
C ALA A 124 4.27 19.92 -14.75
N ARG A 125 3.56 20.02 -13.63
CA ARG A 125 3.93 19.39 -12.35
C ARG A 125 3.49 17.93 -12.28
N VAL A 126 2.66 17.49 -13.21
CA VAL A 126 2.15 16.13 -13.30
C VAL A 126 3.17 15.27 -14.01
N ASP A 127 3.59 14.20 -13.34
CA ASP A 127 4.35 13.13 -13.95
C ASP A 127 3.36 12.05 -14.37
N GLU A 128 3.33 11.67 -15.64
CA GLU A 128 2.46 10.62 -16.17
C GLU A 128 2.67 9.26 -15.45
N THR A 129 3.85 9.07 -14.88
CA THR A 129 4.23 7.84 -14.17
C THR A 129 3.99 7.91 -12.66
N ALA A 130 3.70 9.09 -12.13
CA ALA A 130 3.42 9.28 -10.70
C ALA A 130 2.39 10.40 -10.49
N PRO A 131 1.31 10.15 -9.74
CA PRO A 131 0.29 11.15 -9.47
C PRO A 131 0.86 12.37 -8.73
N TRP A 132 0.30 13.54 -8.98
CA TRP A 132 0.70 14.78 -8.36
C TRP A 132 0.49 14.81 -6.84
N ASN A 133 -0.74 14.54 -6.39
CA ASN A 133 -1.04 14.28 -4.99
C ASN A 133 -0.87 12.78 -4.77
N LYS A 134 0.16 12.37 -4.05
CA LYS A 134 0.60 10.99 -4.11
C LYS A 134 1.00 10.38 -2.77
N ILE A 135 0.85 9.07 -2.73
CA ILE A 135 1.41 8.17 -1.74
C ILE A 135 2.55 7.44 -2.41
N THR A 136 3.78 7.68 -1.98
CA THR A 136 4.98 7.12 -2.59
C THR A 136 5.60 6.08 -1.66
N LEU A 137 5.91 4.89 -2.17
CA LEU A 137 6.73 3.92 -1.47
C LEU A 137 8.18 4.42 -1.42
N THR A 138 8.78 4.50 -0.24
CA THR A 138 10.13 5.05 -0.06
C THR A 138 11.13 4.03 0.42
N ALA A 139 10.67 2.96 1.09
CA ALA A 139 11.52 1.85 1.49
C ALA A 139 10.70 0.58 1.71
N MET A 140 11.36 -0.56 1.57
CA MET A 140 10.86 -1.86 1.98
C MET A 140 11.96 -2.60 2.75
N ARG A 141 11.58 -3.20 3.87
CA ARG A 141 12.42 -4.15 4.61
C ARG A 141 11.71 -5.50 4.67
N TYR A 142 12.46 -6.57 4.57
CA TYR A 142 11.92 -7.91 4.59
C TYR A 142 12.71 -8.83 5.52
N THR A 143 12.00 -9.55 6.37
CA THR A 143 12.55 -10.63 7.18
C THR A 143 11.86 -11.95 6.80
N ALA A 144 12.63 -12.91 6.35
CA ALA A 144 12.11 -14.17 5.84
C ALA A 144 11.42 -15.00 6.95
N ALA A 145 10.28 -15.60 6.62
CA ALA A 145 9.67 -16.63 7.46
C ALA A 145 10.54 -17.90 7.50
N PRO A 146 10.39 -18.76 8.52
CA PRO A 146 11.07 -20.05 8.55
C PRO A 146 10.83 -20.86 7.26
N GLY A 147 11.91 -21.30 6.63
CA GLY A 147 11.90 -22.04 5.37
C GLY A 147 11.89 -21.16 4.10
N GLU A 148 11.77 -19.86 4.24
CA GLU A 148 11.97 -18.92 3.13
C GLU A 148 13.43 -18.45 3.05
N SER A 149 13.88 -18.08 1.85
CA SER A 149 15.24 -17.58 1.63
C SER A 149 15.31 -16.63 0.44
N GLY A 150 16.36 -15.80 0.41
CA GLY A 150 16.61 -14.82 -0.66
C GLY A 150 15.73 -13.56 -0.56
N ALA A 151 15.90 -12.66 -1.51
CA ALA A 151 15.19 -11.40 -1.58
C ALA A 151 13.69 -11.60 -1.84
N ALA A 152 12.88 -10.72 -1.29
CA ALA A 152 11.45 -10.65 -1.55
C ALA A 152 11.11 -9.34 -2.28
N ASN A 153 9.99 -9.35 -3.02
CA ASN A 153 9.45 -8.17 -3.66
C ASN A 153 8.04 -7.89 -3.16
N PHE A 154 7.71 -6.62 -3.16
CA PHE A 154 6.36 -6.08 -2.96
C PHE A 154 5.88 -5.45 -4.25
N SER A 155 4.57 -5.51 -4.48
CA SER A 155 3.91 -4.81 -5.57
C SER A 155 2.49 -4.40 -5.22
N LEU A 156 2.07 -3.26 -5.77
CA LEU A 156 0.74 -2.68 -5.65
C LEU A 156 0.17 -2.47 -7.04
N TRP A 157 -1.01 -3.04 -7.31
CA TRP A 157 -1.64 -2.91 -8.62
C TRP A 157 -3.15 -2.99 -8.55
N GLN A 158 -3.79 -2.58 -9.62
CA GLN A 158 -5.21 -2.79 -9.89
C GLN A 158 -5.39 -3.46 -11.24
N VAL A 159 -6.58 -3.96 -11.49
CA VAL A 159 -7.03 -4.38 -12.81
C VAL A 159 -8.19 -3.46 -13.16
N ASP A 160 -8.09 -2.77 -14.28
CA ASP A 160 -9.11 -1.84 -14.71
C ASP A 160 -10.36 -2.54 -15.24
N THR A 161 -11.36 -1.78 -15.67
CA THR A 161 -12.62 -2.30 -16.19
C THR A 161 -12.50 -3.03 -17.53
N PHE A 162 -11.37 -2.86 -18.23
CA PHE A 162 -11.08 -3.56 -19.49
C PHE A 162 -10.24 -4.83 -19.26
N GLY A 163 -9.80 -5.08 -18.03
CA GLY A 163 -8.95 -6.20 -17.65
C GLY A 163 -7.46 -5.90 -17.76
N ASP A 164 -7.08 -4.66 -18.03
CA ASP A 164 -5.69 -4.24 -18.10
C ASP A 164 -5.11 -4.02 -16.70
N VAL A 165 -3.85 -4.42 -16.55
CA VAL A 165 -3.13 -4.29 -15.27
C VAL A 165 -2.52 -2.90 -15.16
N VAL A 166 -2.89 -2.18 -14.12
CA VAL A 166 -2.31 -0.89 -13.76
C VAL A 166 -1.35 -1.10 -12.59
N LYS A 167 -0.05 -1.06 -12.84
CA LYS A 167 1.00 -1.10 -11.82
C LYS A 167 1.10 0.27 -11.16
N TRP A 168 1.05 0.31 -9.83
CA TRP A 168 1.28 1.51 -9.04
C TRP A 168 2.65 1.52 -8.38
N MET A 169 3.04 0.40 -7.74
CA MET A 169 4.32 0.27 -7.06
C MET A 169 4.90 -1.11 -7.31
N ALA A 170 6.21 -1.21 -7.47
CA ALA A 170 6.89 -2.50 -7.56
C ALA A 170 8.34 -2.39 -7.13
N THR A 171 8.81 -3.29 -6.27
CA THR A 171 10.19 -3.25 -5.76
C THR A 171 11.15 -4.12 -6.56
N ALA A 172 10.65 -4.86 -7.55
CA ALA A 172 11.45 -5.79 -8.35
C ALA A 172 12.48 -5.10 -9.27
N ASP A 173 12.20 -3.88 -9.69
CA ASP A 173 13.06 -3.02 -10.50
C ASP A 173 13.76 -1.92 -9.70
N GLY A 174 13.62 -1.98 -8.36
CA GLY A 174 14.11 -0.97 -7.42
C GLY A 174 13.03 0.06 -7.08
N ILE A 175 13.15 0.68 -5.91
CA ILE A 175 12.19 1.70 -5.44
C ILE A 175 12.59 3.06 -6.01
N THR A 176 11.65 3.72 -6.69
CA THR A 176 11.83 5.02 -7.33
C THR A 176 10.71 6.00 -6.94
N SER A 177 10.79 7.24 -7.39
CA SER A 177 9.71 8.22 -7.18
C SER A 177 8.42 7.90 -7.95
N THR A 178 8.48 6.96 -8.91
CA THR A 178 7.31 6.50 -9.68
C THR A 178 6.55 5.36 -9.01
N ASP A 179 7.10 4.78 -7.92
CA ASP A 179 6.39 3.81 -7.08
C ASP A 179 5.39 4.54 -6.19
N ALA A 180 4.30 4.99 -6.78
CA ALA A 180 3.33 5.86 -6.16
C ALA A 180 1.90 5.58 -6.63
N THR A 181 0.94 5.95 -5.79
CA THR A 181 -0.48 5.99 -6.14
C THR A 181 -1.10 7.30 -5.68
N TRP A 182 -2.37 7.52 -6.02
CA TRP A 182 -3.10 8.72 -5.68
C TRP A 182 -3.28 8.91 -4.17
N LEU A 183 -3.08 10.14 -3.73
CA LEU A 183 -3.58 10.62 -2.45
C LEU A 183 -5.03 11.09 -2.66
N VAL A 184 -5.98 10.34 -2.12
CA VAL A 184 -7.41 10.58 -2.30
C VAL A 184 -7.92 11.55 -1.24
N GLU A 185 -8.72 12.54 -1.63
CA GLU A 185 -9.48 13.39 -0.71
C GLU A 185 -10.89 12.83 -0.52
N SER A 186 -11.34 12.73 0.73
CA SER A 186 -12.71 12.31 1.08
C SER A 186 -13.17 11.00 0.46
N GLY A 187 -12.28 10.02 0.42
CA GLY A 187 -12.57 8.70 -0.14
C GLY A 187 -11.48 7.69 0.17
N HIS A 188 -11.61 6.50 -0.39
CA HIS A 188 -10.61 5.46 -0.29
C HIS A 188 -10.45 4.72 -1.62
N ALA A 189 -9.33 4.00 -1.76
CA ALA A 189 -9.03 3.15 -2.90
C ALA A 189 -8.37 1.86 -2.45
N HIS A 190 -8.85 0.73 -2.97
CA HIS A 190 -8.29 -0.59 -2.68
C HIS A 190 -7.44 -1.08 -3.84
N TYR A 191 -6.44 -1.85 -3.48
CA TYR A 191 -5.43 -2.36 -4.40
C TYR A 191 -5.18 -3.83 -4.14
N ASN A 192 -4.59 -4.51 -5.13
CA ASN A 192 -3.95 -5.80 -4.90
C ASN A 192 -2.57 -5.53 -4.29
N TRP A 193 -2.33 -6.06 -3.10
CA TRP A 193 -1.06 -5.97 -2.37
C TRP A 193 -0.33 -7.30 -2.51
N GLY A 194 0.70 -7.37 -3.33
CA GLY A 194 1.37 -8.61 -3.66
C GLY A 194 2.75 -8.75 -3.04
N PHE A 195 3.04 -9.98 -2.63
CA PHE A 195 4.28 -10.36 -1.95
C PHE A 195 4.82 -11.65 -2.57
N THR A 196 6.11 -11.68 -2.85
CA THR A 196 6.72 -12.84 -3.53
C THR A 196 7.17 -13.95 -2.59
N LYS A 197 7.20 -13.68 -1.28
CA LYS A 197 7.63 -14.61 -0.24
C LYS A 197 6.84 -14.42 1.03
N ARG A 198 6.81 -15.45 1.87
CA ARG A 198 6.26 -15.34 3.23
C ARG A 198 7.30 -14.72 4.16
N GLY A 199 6.85 -13.86 5.07
CA GLY A 199 7.72 -13.21 6.03
C GLY A 199 7.13 -11.91 6.56
N HIS A 200 7.97 -11.16 7.23
CA HIS A 200 7.64 -9.85 7.76
C HIS A 200 8.11 -8.77 6.78
N TYR A 201 7.17 -7.92 6.35
CA TYR A 201 7.44 -6.78 5.49
C TYR A 201 7.18 -5.49 6.27
N GLU A 202 8.11 -4.56 6.16
CA GLU A 202 7.93 -3.17 6.60
C GLU A 202 7.97 -2.29 5.36
N LEU A 203 6.91 -1.52 5.14
CA LEU A 203 6.76 -0.62 4.00
C LEU A 203 6.68 0.82 4.52
N ASP A 204 7.58 1.68 4.04
CA ASP A 204 7.58 3.10 4.39
C ASP A 204 6.92 3.90 3.26
N PHE A 205 5.89 4.68 3.60
CA PHE A 205 5.19 5.54 2.65
C PHE A 205 5.40 7.01 2.99
N LYS A 206 5.58 7.81 1.95
CA LYS A 206 5.55 9.27 2.01
C LYS A 206 4.24 9.76 1.41
N PHE A 207 3.57 10.64 2.13
CA PHE A 207 2.39 11.36 1.63
C PHE A 207 2.82 12.76 1.20
N SER A 208 2.35 13.22 0.05
CA SER A 208 2.70 14.54 -0.46
C SER A 208 1.63 15.09 -1.41
N GLY A 209 1.56 16.40 -1.51
CA GLY A 209 0.62 17.07 -2.42
C GLY A 209 0.81 18.57 -2.47
N TYR A 210 0.16 19.22 -3.43
CA TYR A 210 0.11 20.66 -3.54
C TYR A 210 -1.16 21.19 -2.88
N LEU A 211 -1.01 22.05 -1.89
CA LEU A 211 -2.14 22.71 -1.22
C LEU A 211 -2.87 23.64 -2.18
N ALA A 212 -4.19 23.53 -2.23
CA ALA A 212 -5.04 24.45 -2.98
C ALA A 212 -4.84 25.90 -2.50
N GLY A 213 -4.86 26.82 -3.41
CA GLY A 213 -4.75 28.26 -3.13
C GLY A 213 -3.35 28.78 -2.83
N SER A 214 -2.48 28.04 -2.16
CA SER A 214 -1.10 28.45 -1.89
C SER A 214 -0.08 27.88 -2.88
N ASN A 215 -0.43 26.82 -3.56
CA ASN A 215 0.46 26.05 -4.44
C ASN A 215 1.73 25.55 -3.72
N THR A 216 1.65 25.42 -2.41
CA THR A 216 2.74 24.91 -1.58
C THR A 216 2.73 23.40 -1.61
N TYR A 217 3.88 22.80 -1.91
CA TYR A 217 4.08 21.34 -1.85
C TYR A 217 4.42 20.92 -0.41
N ILE A 218 3.71 19.92 0.13
CA ILE A 218 3.89 19.38 1.47
C ILE A 218 4.19 17.89 1.45
#